data_cdc5cfd2253b910e6568cc6878496745
#
_entry.id   cdc5cfd2253b910e6568cc6878496745
#
_cell.length_a   1.000
_cell.length_b   1.000
_cell.length_c   1.000
_cell.angle_alpha   90.00
_cell.angle_beta   90.00
_cell.angle_gamma   90.00
#
_symmetry.space_group_name_H-M   'P 1'
#
loop_
_entity.id
_entity.type
_entity.pdbx_description
1 polymer ?
#
loop_
_entity_poly.entity_id
_entity_poly.type
_entity_poly.pdbx_seq_one_letter_code
_entity_poly.pdbx_strand_id
1 'polypeptide(L)'
;MVFYFTGTGNSLYAARQFGDELVSIPQVMRGAERKFAAESIGVVTPVYGHEVPPMVRGFLRECTFETEYFYMVLTYGCRHGGAAELAKALCDECGVRVDYINTLHMVDNWLPAFDMDAERAMDKHIPEQLAAITADVKARKRAVSPVTEEDRAAHREYMRSISGVPEALWQQL
;
A
#
# COMPACT_ATOMS: atom_id res chain seq x y z
N MET A 1 -1.11 10.70 -12.57
CA MET A 1 0.23 10.18 -12.16
C MET A 1 0.05 9.11 -11.09
N VAL A 2 0.72 7.97 -11.22
CA VAL A 2 0.61 6.86 -10.25
C VAL A 2 2.01 6.46 -9.76
N PHE A 3 2.28 6.68 -8.50
CA PHE A 3 3.48 6.21 -7.83
C PHE A 3 3.29 4.76 -7.38
N TYR A 4 4.34 3.95 -7.51
CA TYR A 4 4.28 2.58 -7.04
C TYR A 4 5.56 2.14 -6.33
N PHE A 5 5.36 1.29 -5.33
CA PHE A 5 6.42 0.46 -4.74
C PHE A 5 6.01 -1.00 -4.89
N THR A 6 6.93 -1.86 -5.34
CA THR A 6 6.66 -3.28 -5.51
C THR A 6 7.91 -4.09 -5.24
N GLY A 7 7.80 -5.16 -4.45
CA GLY A 7 8.86 -6.14 -4.26
C GLY A 7 8.77 -7.30 -5.27
N THR A 8 7.58 -7.77 -5.55
CA THR A 8 7.33 -9.02 -6.29
C THR A 8 6.41 -8.88 -7.49
N GLY A 9 5.97 -7.66 -7.82
CA GLY A 9 5.15 -7.36 -8.99
C GLY A 9 3.67 -7.08 -8.71
N ASN A 10 3.10 -7.50 -7.59
CA ASN A 10 1.68 -7.34 -7.28
C ASN A 10 1.22 -5.87 -7.35
N SER A 11 1.90 -4.97 -6.64
CA SER A 11 1.55 -3.55 -6.65
C SER A 11 1.76 -2.90 -8.01
N LEU A 12 2.77 -3.31 -8.78
CA LEU A 12 2.96 -2.82 -10.15
C LEU A 12 1.84 -3.30 -11.08
N TYR A 13 1.41 -4.56 -10.94
CA TYR A 13 0.27 -5.08 -11.69
C TYR A 13 -0.99 -4.25 -11.41
N ALA A 14 -1.25 -3.97 -10.13
CA ALA A 14 -2.37 -3.13 -9.74
C ALA A 14 -2.22 -1.68 -10.25
N ALA A 15 -1.03 -1.08 -10.10
CA ALA A 15 -0.79 0.31 -10.51
C ALA A 15 -1.09 0.56 -12.00
N ARG A 16 -0.83 -0.43 -12.86
CA ARG A 16 -1.14 -0.36 -14.30
C ARG A 16 -2.62 -0.21 -14.63
N GLN A 17 -3.50 -0.46 -13.68
CA GLN A 17 -4.96 -0.34 -13.88
C GLN A 17 -5.47 1.10 -13.64
N PHE A 18 -4.64 1.96 -13.05
CA PHE A 18 -5.05 3.30 -12.62
C PHE A 18 -4.55 4.42 -13.52
N GLY A 19 -3.62 4.15 -14.44
CA GLY A 19 -3.13 5.14 -15.40
C GLY A 19 -1.83 4.73 -16.09
N ASP A 20 -1.44 5.49 -17.11
CA ASP A 20 -0.27 5.19 -17.96
C ASP A 20 1.01 5.83 -17.44
N GLU A 21 0.91 6.91 -16.68
CA GLU A 21 2.05 7.58 -16.06
C GLU A 21 2.41 6.92 -14.74
N LEU A 22 3.29 5.92 -14.81
CA LEU A 22 3.74 5.13 -13.67
C LEU A 22 5.14 5.59 -13.21
N VAL A 23 5.25 5.97 -11.93
CA VAL A 23 6.49 6.47 -11.34
C VAL A 23 6.94 5.54 -10.22
N SER A 24 8.17 5.03 -10.32
CA SER A 24 8.74 4.14 -9.31
C SER A 24 9.19 4.92 -8.07
N ILE A 25 8.60 4.66 -6.91
CA ILE A 25 9.00 5.29 -5.63
C ILE A 25 10.50 5.10 -5.35
N PRO A 26 11.12 3.90 -5.51
CA PRO A 26 12.57 3.74 -5.38
C PRO A 26 13.39 4.66 -6.30
N GLN A 27 12.92 4.96 -7.50
CA GLN A 27 13.62 5.88 -8.40
C GLN A 27 13.48 7.33 -7.93
N VAL A 28 12.29 7.75 -7.51
CA VAL A 28 12.08 9.07 -6.91
C VAL A 28 13.00 9.28 -5.71
N MET A 29 13.06 8.31 -4.81
CA MET A 29 13.84 8.42 -3.58
C MET A 29 15.36 8.49 -3.82
N ARG A 30 15.85 7.97 -4.96
CA ARG A 30 17.25 8.14 -5.41
C ARG A 30 17.50 9.45 -6.13
N GLY A 31 16.47 10.05 -6.71
CA GLY A 31 16.54 11.36 -7.37
C GLY A 31 16.48 12.53 -6.41
N ALA A 32 16.51 13.72 -6.95
CA ALA A 32 16.42 14.99 -6.19
C ALA A 32 15.00 15.58 -6.16
N GLU A 33 14.12 15.14 -7.06
CA GLU A 33 12.77 15.67 -7.17
C GLU A 33 11.91 15.23 -5.98
N ARG A 34 11.22 16.20 -5.36
CA ARG A 34 10.37 15.99 -4.19
C ARG A 34 9.02 16.72 -4.29
N LYS A 35 8.73 17.36 -5.42
CA LYS A 35 7.48 18.08 -5.64
C LYS A 35 6.79 17.53 -6.87
N PHE A 36 5.55 17.12 -6.70
CA PHE A 36 4.76 16.50 -7.76
C PHE A 36 3.40 17.17 -7.85
N ALA A 37 3.00 17.50 -9.09
CA ALA A 37 1.72 18.13 -9.37
C ALA A 37 0.98 17.35 -10.45
N ALA A 38 -0.25 16.95 -10.17
CA ALA A 38 -1.16 16.33 -11.14
C ALA A 38 -2.60 16.46 -10.63
N GLU A 39 -3.56 16.45 -11.55
CA GLU A 39 -4.99 16.47 -11.20
C GLU A 39 -5.38 15.32 -10.24
N SER A 40 -4.80 14.15 -10.45
CA SER A 40 -4.97 12.97 -9.57
C SER A 40 -3.61 12.32 -9.34
N ILE A 41 -3.32 12.01 -8.08
CA ILE A 41 -2.11 11.29 -7.67
C ILE A 41 -2.51 10.03 -6.93
N GLY A 42 -2.00 8.88 -7.40
CA GLY A 42 -2.16 7.58 -6.76
C GLY A 42 -0.85 7.06 -6.16
N VAL A 43 -0.96 6.34 -5.06
CA VAL A 43 0.13 5.54 -4.48
C VAL A 43 -0.31 4.10 -4.36
N VAL A 44 0.37 3.19 -5.07
CA VAL A 44 0.09 1.76 -5.02
C VAL A 44 1.27 1.04 -4.40
N THR A 45 1.05 0.37 -3.27
CA THR A 45 2.12 -0.19 -2.43
C THR A 45 1.68 -1.48 -1.74
N PRO A 46 2.60 -2.41 -1.46
CA PRO A 46 2.27 -3.56 -0.62
C PRO A 46 2.13 -3.15 0.85
N VAL A 47 1.51 -4.04 1.60
CA VAL A 47 1.48 -4.00 3.06
C VAL A 47 2.57 -4.93 3.59
N TYR A 48 3.49 -4.42 4.39
CA TYR A 48 4.53 -5.18 5.08
C TYR A 48 4.34 -5.01 6.59
N GLY A 49 4.14 -6.13 7.31
CA GLY A 49 3.92 -6.06 8.75
C GLY A 49 2.72 -5.19 9.16
N HIS A 50 1.65 -5.23 8.35
CA HIS A 50 0.41 -4.44 8.53
C HIS A 50 0.54 -2.93 8.25
N GLU A 51 1.70 -2.47 7.77
CA GLU A 51 1.96 -1.06 7.46
C GLU A 51 2.47 -0.89 6.02
N VAL A 52 2.54 0.35 5.55
CA VAL A 52 3.26 0.65 4.30
C VAL A 52 4.77 0.48 4.51
N PRO A 53 5.52 0.01 3.50
CA PRO A 53 6.95 -0.19 3.60
C PRO A 53 7.71 1.08 4.03
N PRO A 54 8.85 0.97 4.73
CA PRO A 54 9.65 2.12 5.18
C PRO A 54 10.00 3.11 4.06
N MET A 55 10.28 2.62 2.86
CA MET A 55 10.57 3.48 1.71
C MET A 55 9.36 4.32 1.28
N VAL A 56 8.14 3.75 1.33
CA VAL A 56 6.91 4.49 1.04
C VAL A 56 6.62 5.52 2.13
N ARG A 57 6.91 5.17 3.38
CA ARG A 57 6.81 6.10 4.51
C ARG A 57 7.76 7.29 4.32
N GLY A 58 9.01 7.04 3.92
CA GLY A 58 9.99 8.08 3.58
C GLY A 58 9.50 8.95 2.43
N PHE A 59 8.98 8.35 1.37
CA PHE A 59 8.42 9.05 0.22
C PHE A 59 7.29 10.03 0.61
N LEU A 60 6.32 9.58 1.44
CA LEU A 60 5.23 10.44 1.91
C LEU A 60 5.71 11.58 2.81
N ARG A 61 6.80 11.37 3.58
CA ARG A 61 7.37 12.40 4.46
C ARG A 61 8.21 13.43 3.73
N GLU A 62 8.92 13.03 2.69
CA GLU A 62 9.89 13.88 1.99
C GLU A 62 9.31 14.59 0.77
N CYS A 63 8.20 14.10 0.22
CA CYS A 63 7.59 14.63 -0.99
C CYS A 63 6.38 15.51 -0.69
N THR A 64 6.13 16.48 -1.56
CA THR A 64 4.92 17.30 -1.55
C THR A 64 4.09 17.03 -2.78
N PHE A 65 2.77 17.03 -2.62
CA PHE A 65 1.83 16.67 -3.66
C PHE A 65 0.80 17.78 -3.86
N GLU A 66 0.79 18.37 -5.04
CA GLU A 66 -0.23 19.34 -5.47
C GLU A 66 -1.26 18.61 -6.33
N THR A 67 -2.40 18.26 -5.75
CA THR A 67 -3.42 17.47 -6.43
C THR A 67 -4.83 17.77 -5.91
N GLU A 68 -5.82 17.57 -6.75
CA GLU A 68 -7.22 17.66 -6.36
C GLU A 68 -7.74 16.36 -5.72
N TYR A 69 -7.10 15.23 -6.06
CA TYR A 69 -7.50 13.91 -5.60
C TYR A 69 -6.28 13.02 -5.34
N PHE A 70 -6.09 12.64 -4.09
CA PHE A 70 -5.01 11.73 -3.67
C PHE A 70 -5.58 10.41 -3.18
N TYR A 71 -5.11 9.30 -3.76
CA TYR A 71 -5.59 7.97 -3.36
C TYR A 71 -4.45 6.99 -3.10
N MET A 72 -4.73 5.98 -2.28
CA MET A 72 -3.81 4.87 -2.03
C MET A 72 -4.50 3.53 -2.26
N VAL A 73 -3.78 2.58 -2.86
CA VAL A 73 -4.18 1.18 -2.99
C VAL A 73 -3.13 0.30 -2.34
N LEU A 74 -3.54 -0.44 -1.33
CA LEU A 74 -2.67 -1.23 -0.47
C LEU A 74 -2.83 -2.71 -0.81
N THR A 75 -1.84 -3.31 -1.49
CA THR A 75 -1.90 -4.74 -1.85
C THR A 75 -1.42 -5.60 -0.68
N TYR A 76 -2.13 -6.69 -0.39
CA TYR A 76 -1.76 -7.62 0.67
C TYR A 76 -2.06 -9.08 0.27
N GLY A 77 -1.38 -10.03 0.88
CA GLY A 77 -1.54 -11.46 0.60
C GLY A 77 -2.41 -12.18 1.61
N CYS A 78 -2.05 -12.18 2.87
CA CYS A 78 -2.76 -12.92 3.93
C CYS A 78 -3.61 -11.98 4.81
N ARG A 79 -2.98 -10.97 5.42
CA ARG A 79 -3.65 -10.05 6.35
C ARG A 79 -3.18 -8.61 6.11
N HIS A 80 -4.08 -7.65 6.20
CA HIS A 80 -3.74 -6.23 6.13
C HIS A 80 -3.65 -5.56 7.52
N GLY A 81 -4.19 -6.19 8.58
CA GLY A 81 -4.05 -5.77 9.98
C GLY A 81 -4.36 -4.30 10.28
N GLY A 82 -5.33 -3.73 9.58
CA GLY A 82 -5.69 -2.32 9.76
C GLY A 82 -4.87 -1.34 8.91
N ALA A 83 -4.14 -1.81 7.89
CA ALA A 83 -3.24 -0.99 7.07
C ALA A 83 -3.89 0.28 6.52
N ALA A 84 -5.19 0.28 6.20
CA ALA A 84 -5.87 1.46 5.68
C ALA A 84 -5.95 2.61 6.71
N GLU A 85 -6.26 2.29 7.97
CA GLU A 85 -6.27 3.28 9.06
C GLU A 85 -4.84 3.77 9.37
N LEU A 86 -3.86 2.86 9.39
CA LEU A 86 -2.45 3.20 9.62
C LEU A 86 -1.88 4.08 8.51
N ALA A 87 -2.21 3.79 7.25
CA ALA A 87 -1.82 4.61 6.11
C ALA A 87 -2.48 6.00 6.15
N LYS A 88 -3.77 6.07 6.57
CA LYS A 88 -4.46 7.34 6.77
C LYS A 88 -3.78 8.19 7.84
N ALA A 89 -3.48 7.59 9.00
CA ALA A 89 -2.77 8.28 10.09
C ALA A 89 -1.39 8.79 9.63
N LEU A 90 -0.63 7.98 8.89
CA LEU A 90 0.65 8.38 8.32
C LEU A 90 0.50 9.57 7.34
N CYS A 91 -0.51 9.55 6.47
CA CYS A 91 -0.78 10.67 5.56
C CYS A 91 -1.08 11.96 6.35
N ASP A 92 -1.88 11.87 7.42
CA ASP A 92 -2.19 13.01 8.28
C ASP A 92 -0.94 13.56 8.97
N GLU A 93 -0.07 12.70 9.49
CA GLU A 93 1.23 13.07 10.08
C GLU A 93 2.14 13.79 9.06
N CYS A 94 2.08 13.36 7.80
CA CYS A 94 2.88 13.95 6.72
C CYS A 94 2.25 15.20 6.10
N GLY A 95 1.05 15.60 6.53
CA GLY A 95 0.30 16.71 5.93
C GLY A 95 -0.23 16.39 4.53
N VAL A 96 -0.32 15.12 4.16
CA VAL A 96 -0.88 14.65 2.88
C VAL A 96 -2.37 14.43 3.05
N ARG A 97 -3.17 15.24 2.36
CA ARG A 97 -4.61 15.03 2.31
C ARG A 97 -4.91 13.84 1.40
N VAL A 98 -5.27 12.70 1.97
CA VAL A 98 -5.71 11.53 1.22
C VAL A 98 -7.23 11.46 1.16
N ASP A 99 -7.78 11.28 -0.05
CA ASP A 99 -9.22 11.23 -0.28
C ASP A 99 -9.76 9.80 -0.30
N TYR A 100 -8.95 8.83 -0.75
CA TYR A 100 -9.37 7.44 -0.87
C TYR A 100 -8.25 6.48 -0.48
N ILE A 101 -8.56 5.49 0.33
CA ILE A 101 -7.66 4.36 0.61
C ILE A 101 -8.45 3.07 0.51
N ASN A 102 -7.95 2.12 -0.28
CA ASN A 102 -8.52 0.78 -0.31
C ASN A 102 -7.43 -0.29 -0.24
N THR A 103 -7.82 -1.46 0.23
CA THR A 103 -6.98 -2.65 0.27
C THR A 103 -7.33 -3.58 -0.89
N LEU A 104 -6.34 -4.24 -1.45
CA LEU A 104 -6.48 -5.19 -2.56
C LEU A 104 -5.86 -6.53 -2.17
N HIS A 105 -6.70 -7.55 -2.01
CA HIS A 105 -6.25 -8.90 -1.69
C HIS A 105 -5.64 -9.55 -2.93
N MET A 106 -4.37 -9.92 -2.83
CA MET A 106 -3.59 -10.51 -3.92
C MET A 106 -2.90 -11.81 -3.46
N VAL A 107 -2.23 -12.48 -4.40
CA VAL A 107 -1.42 -13.67 -4.09
C VAL A 107 -0.35 -13.32 -3.05
N ASP A 108 -0.30 -14.05 -1.94
CA ASP A 108 0.82 -13.93 -1.03
C ASP A 108 2.05 -14.60 -1.65
N ASN A 109 3.19 -13.98 -1.55
CA ASN A 109 4.42 -14.44 -2.18
C ASN A 109 5.63 -14.38 -1.24
N TRP A 110 5.37 -14.42 0.05
CA TRP A 110 6.42 -14.62 1.05
C TRP A 110 6.77 -16.10 1.17
N LEU A 111 7.63 -16.55 0.26
CA LEU A 111 7.99 -17.95 0.04
C LEU A 111 8.39 -18.76 1.29
N PRO A 112 9.04 -18.19 2.32
CA PRO A 112 9.33 -18.94 3.54
C PRO A 112 8.10 -19.46 4.29
N ALA A 113 6.91 -18.86 4.09
CA ALA A 113 5.72 -19.18 4.86
C ALA A 113 4.58 -19.77 4.02
N PHE A 114 4.55 -19.54 2.69
CA PHE A 114 3.42 -19.91 1.86
C PHE A 114 3.80 -20.90 0.76
N ASP A 115 2.95 -21.90 0.57
CA ASP A 115 2.97 -22.78 -0.60
C ASP A 115 2.36 -22.02 -1.80
N MET A 116 3.19 -21.76 -2.81
CA MET A 116 2.79 -20.97 -3.98
C MET A 116 1.76 -21.68 -4.86
N ASP A 117 1.72 -23.00 -4.86
CA ASP A 117 0.72 -23.73 -5.66
C ASP A 117 -0.65 -23.62 -4.97
N ALA A 118 -0.69 -23.72 -3.64
CA ALA A 118 -1.90 -23.48 -2.85
C ALA A 118 -2.38 -22.01 -2.99
N GLU A 119 -1.45 -21.04 -2.92
CA GLU A 119 -1.77 -19.62 -3.09
C GLU A 119 -2.33 -19.29 -4.48
N ARG A 120 -1.79 -19.90 -5.54
CA ARG A 120 -2.29 -19.73 -6.93
C ARG A 120 -3.63 -20.39 -7.16
N ALA A 121 -3.91 -21.49 -6.47
CA ALA A 121 -5.19 -22.18 -6.57
C ALA A 121 -6.32 -21.44 -5.85
N MET A 122 -6.00 -20.51 -4.97
CA MET A 122 -6.97 -19.72 -4.23
C MET A 122 -7.54 -18.59 -5.09
N ASP A 123 -8.85 -18.62 -5.32
CA ASP A 123 -9.54 -17.52 -6.01
C ASP A 123 -9.68 -16.33 -5.04
N LYS A 124 -8.91 -15.31 -5.28
CA LYS A 124 -8.94 -14.04 -4.51
C LYS A 124 -9.79 -12.96 -5.18
N HIS A 125 -10.50 -13.28 -6.24
CA HIS A 125 -11.35 -12.34 -6.98
C HIS A 125 -10.65 -11.04 -7.35
N ILE A 126 -9.36 -11.13 -7.76
CA ILE A 126 -8.50 -9.96 -8.04
C ILE A 126 -9.09 -9.07 -9.14
N PRO A 127 -9.59 -9.61 -10.29
CA PRO A 127 -10.17 -8.79 -11.33
C PRO A 127 -11.36 -7.97 -10.87
N GLU A 128 -12.26 -8.57 -10.08
CA GLU A 128 -13.46 -7.93 -9.55
C GLU A 128 -13.11 -6.82 -8.55
N GLN A 129 -12.17 -7.09 -7.63
CA GLN A 129 -11.66 -6.10 -6.70
C GLN A 129 -11.03 -4.91 -7.44
N LEU A 130 -10.17 -5.18 -8.42
CA LEU A 130 -9.53 -4.13 -9.23
C LEU A 130 -10.55 -3.31 -10.01
N ALA A 131 -11.55 -3.95 -10.61
CA ALA A 131 -12.61 -3.25 -11.33
C ALA A 131 -13.38 -2.30 -10.40
N ALA A 132 -13.74 -2.76 -9.20
CA ALA A 132 -14.45 -1.95 -8.21
C ALA A 132 -13.59 -0.76 -7.72
N ILE A 133 -12.31 -1.00 -7.37
CA ILE A 133 -11.40 0.04 -6.92
C ILE A 133 -11.15 1.06 -8.05
N THR A 134 -10.97 0.60 -9.29
CA THR A 134 -10.78 1.47 -10.45
C THR A 134 -12.01 2.34 -10.71
N ALA A 135 -13.21 1.78 -10.57
CA ALA A 135 -14.44 2.55 -10.68
C ALA A 135 -14.55 3.63 -9.59
N ASP A 136 -14.25 3.27 -8.34
CA ASP A 136 -14.23 4.20 -7.21
C ASP A 136 -13.24 5.36 -7.45
N VAL A 137 -12.01 5.05 -7.90
CA VAL A 137 -10.98 6.06 -8.21
C VAL A 137 -11.41 6.97 -9.36
N LYS A 138 -11.97 6.42 -10.44
CA LYS A 138 -12.50 7.21 -11.57
C LYS A 138 -13.65 8.13 -11.15
N ALA A 139 -14.49 7.67 -10.22
CA ALA A 139 -15.56 8.48 -9.65
C ALA A 139 -15.08 9.48 -8.58
N ARG A 140 -13.78 9.54 -8.29
CA ARG A 140 -13.18 10.36 -7.22
C ARG A 140 -13.87 10.15 -5.87
N LYS A 141 -14.22 8.92 -5.55
CA LYS A 141 -14.85 8.55 -4.29
C LYS A 141 -13.95 8.91 -3.12
N ARG A 142 -14.55 9.41 -2.05
CA ARG A 142 -13.86 9.73 -0.80
C ARG A 142 -14.24 8.70 0.25
N ALA A 143 -13.32 7.82 0.58
CA ALA A 143 -13.52 6.75 1.56
C ALA A 143 -12.19 6.15 2.00
N VAL A 144 -12.15 5.65 3.22
CA VAL A 144 -11.09 4.78 3.71
C VAL A 144 -11.70 3.41 3.93
N SER A 145 -11.03 2.36 3.45
CA SER A 145 -11.49 0.99 3.64
C SER A 145 -11.72 0.70 5.13
N PRO A 146 -12.88 0.14 5.49
CA PRO A 146 -13.19 -0.12 6.89
C PRO A 146 -12.21 -1.14 7.48
N VAL A 147 -11.84 -0.91 8.73
CA VAL A 147 -10.98 -1.81 9.50
C VAL A 147 -11.81 -2.40 10.65
N THR A 148 -11.78 -3.71 10.78
CA THR A 148 -12.49 -4.41 11.83
C THR A 148 -11.71 -4.42 13.15
N GLU A 149 -12.37 -4.75 14.26
CA GLU A 149 -11.65 -4.95 15.53
C GLU A 149 -10.75 -6.19 15.49
N GLU A 150 -11.09 -7.18 14.67
CA GLU A 150 -10.25 -8.34 14.42
C GLU A 150 -8.92 -7.94 13.73
N ASP A 151 -8.98 -7.06 12.72
CA ASP A 151 -7.78 -6.52 12.07
C ASP A 151 -6.89 -5.77 13.05
N ARG A 152 -7.48 -4.92 13.88
CA ARG A 152 -6.74 -4.18 14.92
C ARG A 152 -6.13 -5.10 15.97
N ALA A 153 -6.87 -6.15 16.36
CA ALA A 153 -6.36 -7.17 17.30
C ALA A 153 -5.17 -7.91 16.68
N ALA A 154 -5.28 -8.34 15.42
CA ALA A 154 -4.19 -8.99 14.68
C ALA A 154 -2.94 -8.08 14.60
N HIS A 155 -3.13 -6.78 14.35
CA HIS A 155 -2.01 -5.82 14.36
C HIS A 155 -1.36 -5.71 15.75
N ARG A 156 -2.15 -5.60 16.82
CA ARG A 156 -1.61 -5.55 18.18
C ARG A 156 -0.84 -6.82 18.56
N GLU A 157 -1.31 -7.98 18.13
CA GLU A 157 -0.63 -9.25 18.34
C GLU A 157 0.69 -9.31 17.58
N TYR A 158 0.68 -8.93 16.31
CA TYR A 158 1.88 -8.83 15.49
C TYR A 158 2.92 -7.91 16.14
N MET A 159 2.54 -6.69 16.55
CA MET A 159 3.44 -5.75 17.21
C MET A 159 4.03 -6.31 18.51
N ARG A 160 3.25 -7.06 19.29
CA ARG A 160 3.76 -7.77 20.48
C ARG A 160 4.77 -8.86 20.13
N SER A 161 4.53 -9.61 19.05
CA SER A 161 5.44 -10.69 18.63
C SER A 161 6.79 -10.18 18.16
N ILE A 162 6.83 -8.99 17.54
CA ILE A 162 8.07 -8.38 17.04
C ILE A 162 8.78 -7.50 18.07
N SER A 163 8.10 -7.05 19.12
CA SER A 163 8.67 -6.15 20.14
C SER A 163 9.86 -6.73 20.89
N GLY A 164 10.01 -8.06 20.91
CA GLY A 164 11.14 -8.78 21.51
C GLY A 164 12.30 -9.06 20.56
N VAL A 165 12.18 -8.69 19.28
CA VAL A 165 13.22 -8.97 18.29
C VAL A 165 14.24 -7.83 18.30
N PRO A 166 15.54 -8.08 18.54
CA PRO A 166 16.55 -7.05 18.53
C PRO A 166 16.61 -6.31 17.18
N GLU A 167 16.75 -4.98 17.22
CA GLU A 167 16.79 -4.11 16.02
C GLU A 167 17.87 -4.56 15.01
N ALA A 168 19.00 -5.09 15.50
CA ALA A 168 20.08 -5.63 14.67
C ALA A 168 19.64 -6.79 13.76
N LEU A 169 18.59 -7.53 14.09
CA LEU A 169 18.07 -8.59 13.23
C LEU A 169 17.20 -8.06 12.09
N TRP A 170 16.55 -6.89 12.27
CA TRP A 170 15.77 -6.25 11.21
C TRP A 170 16.62 -5.65 10.09
N GLN A 171 17.88 -5.33 10.38
CA GLN A 171 18.81 -4.78 9.39
C GLN A 171 19.41 -5.85 8.46
N GLN A 172 19.16 -7.13 8.74
CA GLN A 172 19.65 -8.27 7.96
C GLN A 172 18.58 -8.83 6.99
N LEU A 173 17.37 -8.34 7.02
CA LEU A 173 16.24 -8.70 6.15
C LEU A 173 15.99 -7.62 5.08
#